data_f9fb55e56bb43d17019137e45c5c3a5e
#
_entry.id   f9fb55e56bb43d17019137e45c5c3a5e
#
_cell.length_a   1.000
_cell.length_b   1.000
_cell.length_c   1.000
_cell.angle_alpha   90.00
_cell.angle_beta   90.00
_cell.angle_gamma   90.00
#
_symmetry.space_group_name_H-M   'P 1'
#
loop_
_entity.id
_entity.type
_entity.pdbx_description
1 polymer ?
#
loop_
_entity_poly.entity_id
_entity_poly.type
_entity_poly.pdbx_seq_one_letter_code
_entity_poly.pdbx_strand_id
1 'polypeptide(L)'
;MKTKDILIDIIENLESYEQLTREQKTEPTTSDFLEYMNMQFHPLDSSKRELISGGDDSWRLDTSRGADLTTDVSILVVMLYRYARGYIKKALTKSEIKNGDDFSFLITLMTYESMTKIELTKMLVMEKTSGNEIIKRLVNQKFIEQTPDSEDRRSVRIRITDFGREQVIKILPEMQLVSKIVTGNMNESEIRTFSYLLRKLDDYHNDIYHNKKELELPELVYDLNP
;
A
#
# COMPACT_ATOMS: atom_id res chain seq x y z
N MET A 1 31.10 5.48 -8.93
CA MET A 1 31.23 4.32 -9.84
C MET A 1 31.26 4.85 -11.26
N LYS A 2 32.23 4.44 -12.09
CA LYS A 2 32.32 4.88 -13.48
C LYS A 2 31.40 4.01 -14.34
N THR A 3 30.93 4.50 -15.48
CA THR A 3 30.06 3.74 -16.40
C THR A 3 30.66 2.37 -16.77
N LYS A 4 32.01 2.32 -16.90
CA LYS A 4 32.72 1.07 -17.16
C LYS A 4 32.52 0.03 -16.05
N ASP A 5 32.55 0.46 -14.81
CA ASP A 5 32.39 -0.44 -13.65
C ASP A 5 30.98 -1.04 -13.63
N ILE A 6 29.95 -0.23 -13.94
CA ILE A 6 28.56 -0.71 -14.06
C ILE A 6 28.42 -1.77 -15.16
N LEU A 7 29.06 -1.57 -16.32
CA LEU A 7 29.00 -2.53 -17.42
C LEU A 7 29.68 -3.85 -17.06
N ILE A 8 30.78 -3.80 -16.33
CA ILE A 8 31.48 -4.99 -15.84
C ILE A 8 30.56 -5.75 -14.87
N ASP A 9 30.01 -5.06 -13.89
CA ASP A 9 29.08 -5.67 -12.92
C ASP A 9 27.88 -6.34 -13.60
N ILE A 10 27.32 -5.70 -14.64
CA ILE A 10 26.19 -6.27 -15.41
C ILE A 10 26.62 -7.54 -16.14
N ILE A 11 27.80 -7.53 -16.78
CA ILE A 11 28.31 -8.70 -17.55
C ILE A 11 28.60 -9.87 -16.61
N GLU A 12 29.28 -9.64 -15.49
CA GLU A 12 29.58 -10.68 -14.50
C GLU A 12 28.33 -11.31 -13.89
N ASN A 13 27.33 -10.49 -13.61
CA ASN A 13 26.03 -10.98 -13.12
C ASN A 13 25.24 -11.72 -14.22
N LEU A 14 25.34 -11.30 -15.47
CA LEU A 14 24.69 -12.00 -16.58
C LEU A 14 25.30 -13.40 -16.78
N GLU A 15 26.63 -13.53 -16.73
CA GLU A 15 27.31 -14.82 -16.81
C GLU A 15 26.89 -15.77 -15.67
N SER A 16 26.80 -15.22 -14.45
CA SER A 16 26.34 -15.96 -13.26
C SER A 16 24.88 -16.41 -13.40
N TYR A 17 24.02 -15.54 -13.92
CA TYR A 17 22.63 -15.84 -14.18
C TYR A 17 22.45 -16.91 -15.27
N GLU A 18 23.21 -16.83 -16.37
CA GLU A 18 23.20 -17.86 -17.42
C GLU A 18 23.62 -19.23 -16.90
N GLN A 19 24.61 -19.27 -16.02
CA GLN A 19 24.99 -20.52 -15.36
C GLN A 19 23.85 -21.10 -14.52
N LEU A 20 23.18 -20.26 -13.73
CA LEU A 20 22.05 -20.66 -12.90
C LEU A 20 20.89 -21.21 -13.74
N THR A 21 20.52 -20.52 -14.84
CA THR A 21 19.43 -20.96 -15.73
C THR A 21 19.75 -22.28 -16.44
N ARG A 22 21.02 -22.51 -16.82
CA ARG A 22 21.47 -23.80 -17.37
C ARG A 22 21.33 -24.93 -16.35
N GLU A 23 21.69 -24.70 -15.10
CA GLU A 23 21.54 -25.69 -14.02
C GLU A 23 20.06 -26.01 -13.75
N GLN A 24 19.19 -25.00 -13.79
CA GLN A 24 17.74 -25.12 -13.58
C GLN A 24 16.97 -25.58 -14.84
N LYS A 25 17.64 -25.67 -16.01
CA LYS A 25 17.01 -25.98 -17.31
C LYS A 25 15.89 -25.04 -17.70
N THR A 26 16.02 -23.76 -17.36
CA THR A 26 15.10 -22.69 -17.74
C THR A 26 15.68 -21.83 -18.85
N GLU A 27 14.80 -21.19 -19.64
CA GLU A 27 15.26 -20.22 -20.65
C GLU A 27 15.49 -18.86 -19.98
N PRO A 28 16.64 -18.20 -20.22
CA PRO A 28 16.92 -16.89 -19.64
C PRO A 28 16.00 -15.82 -20.23
N THR A 29 15.38 -15.02 -19.39
CA THR A 29 14.60 -13.84 -19.80
C THR A 29 15.18 -12.57 -19.21
N THR A 30 14.93 -11.43 -19.86
CA THR A 30 15.36 -10.11 -19.34
C THR A 30 14.68 -9.80 -17.99
N SER A 31 13.43 -10.22 -17.82
CA SER A 31 12.68 -10.00 -16.57
C SER A 31 13.33 -10.75 -15.41
N ASP A 32 13.62 -12.02 -15.61
CA ASP A 32 14.19 -12.87 -14.56
C ASP A 32 15.64 -12.47 -14.25
N PHE A 33 16.37 -11.97 -15.26
CA PHE A 33 17.71 -11.39 -15.04
C PHE A 33 17.64 -10.12 -14.17
N LEU A 34 16.67 -9.25 -14.39
CA LEU A 34 16.49 -8.06 -13.56
C LEU A 34 16.11 -8.43 -12.12
N GLU A 35 15.30 -9.46 -11.94
CA GLU A 35 14.97 -10.01 -10.61
C GLU A 35 16.23 -10.57 -9.93
N TYR A 36 17.02 -11.39 -10.64
CA TYR A 36 18.29 -11.91 -10.16
C TYR A 36 19.24 -10.78 -9.72
N MET A 37 19.39 -9.73 -10.53
CA MET A 37 20.19 -8.56 -10.21
C MET A 37 19.71 -7.88 -8.92
N ASN A 38 18.39 -7.68 -8.77
CA ASN A 38 17.83 -7.10 -7.56
C ASN A 38 18.14 -7.92 -6.31
N MET A 39 18.08 -9.25 -6.39
CA MET A 39 18.45 -10.14 -5.27
C MET A 39 19.93 -10.04 -4.89
N GLN A 40 20.82 -9.91 -5.89
CA GLN A 40 22.25 -9.78 -5.64
C GLN A 40 22.63 -8.45 -5.00
N PHE A 41 22.05 -7.35 -5.47
CA PHE A 41 22.36 -6.01 -4.94
C PHE A 41 21.64 -5.68 -3.64
N HIS A 42 20.51 -6.35 -3.35
CA HIS A 42 19.68 -6.10 -2.17
C HIS A 42 19.34 -7.40 -1.43
N PRO A 43 20.36 -8.14 -0.94
CA PRO A 43 20.11 -9.38 -0.23
C PRO A 43 19.25 -9.10 1.01
N LEU A 44 18.22 -9.90 1.20
CA LEU A 44 17.40 -9.83 2.41
C LEU A 44 18.28 -10.25 3.61
N ASP A 45 18.44 -9.34 4.57
CA ASP A 45 19.13 -9.63 5.82
C ASP A 45 18.23 -10.53 6.70
N SER A 46 18.37 -11.83 6.53
CA SER A 46 17.62 -12.83 7.28
C SER A 46 18.01 -12.90 8.76
N SER A 47 19.21 -12.41 9.13
CA SER A 47 19.73 -12.49 10.50
C SER A 47 18.94 -11.67 11.52
N LYS A 48 18.28 -10.58 11.07
CA LYS A 48 17.45 -9.73 11.94
C LYS A 48 16.09 -10.34 12.31
N ARG A 49 15.67 -11.42 11.64
CA ARG A 49 14.40 -12.10 11.93
C ARG A 49 14.50 -13.12 13.08
N GLU A 50 15.68 -13.54 13.46
CA GLU A 50 15.90 -14.50 14.56
C GLU A 50 15.51 -13.98 15.95
N LEU A 51 15.41 -12.67 16.14
CA LEU A 51 15.15 -12.04 17.44
C LEU A 51 13.71 -12.17 17.95
N ILE A 52 12.78 -12.68 17.15
CA ILE A 52 11.34 -12.76 17.53
C ILE A 52 10.87 -14.20 17.71
N SER A 53 11.64 -15.18 17.27
CA SER A 53 11.25 -16.58 17.28
C SER A 53 12.01 -17.38 18.35
N GLY A 54 11.54 -17.31 19.57
CA GLY A 54 11.85 -18.36 20.58
C GLY A 54 11.08 -19.66 20.32
N GLY A 55 10.71 -19.96 19.07
CA GLY A 55 9.91 -21.12 18.72
C GLY A 55 9.95 -21.45 17.23
N ASP A 56 9.64 -22.68 16.93
CA ASP A 56 9.51 -23.31 15.62
C ASP A 56 9.09 -22.34 14.48
N ASP A 57 9.98 -22.12 13.52
CA ASP A 57 9.78 -21.30 12.32
C ASP A 57 8.84 -21.94 11.26
N SER A 58 8.13 -23.02 11.63
CA SER A 58 7.28 -23.82 10.73
C SER A 58 6.13 -23.02 10.08
N TRP A 59 5.79 -21.85 10.63
CA TRP A 59 4.75 -20.96 10.08
C TRP A 59 5.28 -19.96 9.04
N ARG A 60 6.60 -19.84 8.88
CA ARG A 60 7.19 -19.04 7.83
C ARG A 60 7.10 -19.81 6.52
N LEU A 61 6.45 -19.20 5.54
CA LEU A 61 6.50 -19.70 4.17
C LEU A 61 7.97 -19.66 3.74
N ASP A 62 8.57 -20.84 3.69
CA ASP A 62 9.91 -21.03 3.15
C ASP A 62 9.79 -20.94 1.62
N THR A 63 10.04 -19.75 1.08
CA THR A 63 10.01 -19.50 -0.36
C THR A 63 11.05 -20.34 -1.11
N SER A 64 12.09 -20.85 -0.40
CA SER A 64 13.06 -21.79 -0.98
C SER A 64 12.45 -23.17 -1.30
N ARG A 65 11.27 -23.50 -0.73
CA ARG A 65 10.54 -24.76 -0.98
C ARG A 65 9.44 -24.66 -2.03
N GLY A 66 9.44 -23.60 -2.87
CA GLY A 66 8.47 -23.43 -3.94
C GLY A 66 7.10 -22.92 -3.45
N ALA A 67 7.07 -22.18 -2.34
CA ALA A 67 5.87 -21.42 -1.98
C ALA A 67 5.51 -20.48 -3.14
N ASP A 68 4.22 -20.47 -3.47
CA ASP A 68 3.72 -19.58 -4.53
C ASP A 68 3.98 -18.11 -4.15
N LEU A 69 4.74 -17.41 -4.97
CA LEU A 69 5.08 -15.99 -4.77
C LEU A 69 3.84 -15.12 -4.58
N THR A 70 2.72 -15.47 -5.22
CA THR A 70 1.46 -14.72 -5.07
C THR A 70 0.90 -14.85 -3.66
N THR A 71 1.05 -16.00 -3.05
CA THR A 71 0.68 -16.25 -1.65
C THR A 71 1.56 -15.44 -0.69
N ASP A 72 2.87 -15.42 -0.91
CA ASP A 72 3.79 -14.64 -0.07
C ASP A 72 3.50 -13.15 -0.16
N VAL A 73 3.34 -12.61 -1.37
CA VAL A 73 2.95 -11.21 -1.58
C VAL A 73 1.64 -10.89 -0.85
N SER A 74 0.64 -11.76 -0.93
CA SER A 74 -0.66 -11.54 -0.27
C SER A 74 -0.52 -11.45 1.25
N ILE A 75 0.29 -12.32 1.85
CA ILE A 75 0.58 -12.31 3.29
C ILE A 75 1.34 -11.04 3.67
N LEU A 76 2.39 -10.68 2.92
CA LEU A 76 3.21 -9.51 3.19
C LEU A 76 2.42 -8.21 3.11
N VAL A 77 1.49 -8.07 2.15
CA VAL A 77 0.59 -6.92 2.05
C VAL A 77 -0.28 -6.78 3.31
N VAL A 78 -0.87 -7.89 3.78
CA VAL A 78 -1.67 -7.87 5.03
C VAL A 78 -0.82 -7.51 6.24
N MET A 79 0.40 -8.03 6.34
CA MET A 79 1.32 -7.70 7.44
C MET A 79 1.74 -6.24 7.39
N LEU A 80 2.12 -5.73 6.21
CA LEU A 80 2.50 -4.32 6.02
C LEU A 80 1.35 -3.38 6.43
N TYR A 81 0.12 -3.70 6.03
CA TYR A 81 -1.06 -2.94 6.46
C TYR A 81 -1.21 -2.91 7.99
N ARG A 82 -1.00 -4.05 8.68
CA ARG A 82 -1.09 -4.12 10.14
C ARG A 82 -0.02 -3.27 10.82
N TYR A 83 1.24 -3.31 10.33
CA TYR A 83 2.32 -2.46 10.84
C TYR A 83 2.00 -0.98 10.63
N ALA A 84 1.65 -0.58 9.41
CA ALA A 84 1.30 0.79 9.08
C ALA A 84 0.15 1.32 9.96
N ARG A 85 -0.90 0.52 10.15
CA ARG A 85 -2.02 0.85 11.05
C ARG A 85 -1.57 1.07 12.50
N GLY A 86 -0.61 0.27 12.98
CA GLY A 86 -0.02 0.44 14.32
C GLY A 86 0.73 1.77 14.46
N TYR A 87 1.52 2.14 13.45
CA TYR A 87 2.25 3.41 13.43
C TYR A 87 1.32 4.61 13.34
N ILE A 88 0.30 4.54 12.48
CA ILE A 88 -0.74 5.58 12.39
C ILE A 88 -1.43 5.75 13.75
N LYS A 89 -1.84 4.67 14.40
CA LYS A 89 -2.45 4.74 15.73
C LYS A 89 -1.54 5.43 16.73
N LYS A 90 -0.23 5.13 16.71
CA LYS A 90 0.76 5.76 17.58
C LYS A 90 0.91 7.25 17.28
N ALA A 91 0.96 7.67 16.02
CA ALA A 91 1.03 9.06 15.62
C ALA A 91 -0.21 9.85 16.12
N LEU A 92 -1.40 9.27 15.98
CA LEU A 92 -2.66 9.92 16.34
C LEU A 92 -2.89 10.08 17.84
N THR A 93 -2.10 9.44 18.71
CA THR A 93 -2.26 9.58 20.18
C THR A 93 -2.18 11.01 20.69
N LYS A 94 -1.49 11.88 19.97
CA LYS A 94 -1.27 13.28 20.30
C LYS A 94 -2.28 14.24 19.65
N SER A 95 -3.34 13.72 19.04
CA SER A 95 -4.31 14.52 18.29
C SER A 95 -5.75 14.28 18.74
N GLU A 96 -6.65 15.15 18.31
CA GLU A 96 -8.09 14.96 18.45
C GLU A 96 -8.65 13.92 17.47
N ILE A 97 -7.92 13.61 16.40
CA ILE A 97 -8.25 12.56 15.41
C ILE A 97 -7.94 11.20 16.03
N LYS A 98 -8.93 10.33 16.15
CA LYS A 98 -8.83 9.12 16.99
C LYS A 98 -8.34 7.87 16.26
N ASN A 99 -8.52 7.79 14.95
CA ASN A 99 -8.13 6.62 14.16
C ASN A 99 -7.73 6.98 12.73
N GLY A 100 -7.12 6.00 12.03
CA GLY A 100 -6.62 6.20 10.67
C GLY A 100 -7.70 6.48 9.64
N ASP A 101 -8.89 5.90 9.81
CA ASP A 101 -10.01 6.12 8.88
C ASP A 101 -10.50 7.56 8.98
N ASP A 102 -10.64 8.11 10.21
CA ASP A 102 -10.96 9.53 10.42
C ASP A 102 -9.95 10.43 9.73
N PHE A 103 -8.63 10.13 9.89
CA PHE A 103 -7.58 10.88 9.24
C PHE A 103 -7.68 10.79 7.71
N SER A 104 -7.94 9.61 7.15
CA SER A 104 -8.09 9.41 5.70
C SER A 104 -9.23 10.23 5.12
N PHE A 105 -10.37 10.29 5.81
CA PHE A 105 -11.51 11.13 5.41
C PHE A 105 -11.14 12.61 5.42
N LEU A 106 -10.50 13.07 6.48
CA LEU A 106 -10.15 14.47 6.64
C LEU A 106 -9.09 14.93 5.64
N ILE A 107 -8.03 14.13 5.40
CA ILE A 107 -6.98 14.49 4.44
C ILE A 107 -7.51 14.51 3.00
N THR A 108 -8.44 13.61 2.67
CA THR A 108 -9.12 13.60 1.37
C THR A 108 -9.94 14.87 1.18
N LEU A 109 -10.76 15.27 2.16
CA LEU A 109 -11.53 16.50 2.10
C LEU A 109 -10.67 17.77 2.15
N MET A 110 -9.47 17.68 2.68
CA MET A 110 -8.51 18.78 2.62
C MET A 110 -7.96 18.98 1.19
N THR A 111 -7.89 17.91 0.41
CA THR A 111 -7.39 17.92 -0.97
C THR A 111 -8.49 18.33 -1.97
N TYR A 112 -9.72 17.85 -1.79
CA TYR A 112 -10.82 18.00 -2.74
C TYR A 112 -11.92 18.96 -2.27
N GLU A 113 -11.63 19.95 -1.46
CA GLU A 113 -12.52 20.99 -0.93
C GLU A 113 -13.92 20.53 -0.52
N SER A 114 -14.68 19.87 -1.39
CA SER A 114 -16.00 19.29 -1.08
C SER A 114 -16.32 18.08 -1.93
N MET A 115 -16.97 17.08 -1.32
CA MET A 115 -17.39 15.84 -1.96
C MET A 115 -18.77 15.41 -1.46
N THR A 116 -19.49 14.64 -2.25
CA THR A 116 -20.68 13.91 -1.76
C THR A 116 -20.24 12.74 -0.89
N LYS A 117 -21.18 12.22 -0.06
CA LYS A 117 -20.91 11.02 0.75
C LYS A 117 -20.50 9.83 -0.10
N ILE A 118 -21.11 9.68 -1.27
CA ILE A 118 -20.84 8.57 -2.19
C ILE A 118 -19.46 8.70 -2.80
N GLU A 119 -19.09 9.87 -3.28
CA GLU A 119 -17.75 10.12 -3.84
C GLU A 119 -16.66 9.83 -2.80
N LEU A 120 -16.81 10.36 -1.58
CA LEU A 120 -15.83 10.19 -0.52
C LEU A 120 -15.67 8.73 -0.10
N THR A 121 -16.77 7.99 0.08
CA THR A 121 -16.71 6.57 0.46
C THR A 121 -16.15 5.69 -0.65
N LYS A 122 -16.50 5.97 -1.91
CA LYS A 122 -15.95 5.28 -3.08
C LYS A 122 -14.45 5.51 -3.22
N MET A 123 -13.99 6.76 -3.12
CA MET A 123 -12.57 7.11 -3.22
C MET A 123 -11.72 6.42 -2.16
N LEU A 124 -12.28 6.19 -0.97
CA LEU A 124 -11.60 5.50 0.13
C LEU A 124 -11.84 3.98 0.17
N VAL A 125 -12.41 3.43 -0.91
CA VAL A 125 -12.68 1.98 -1.04
C VAL A 125 -13.43 1.44 0.18
N MET A 126 -14.48 2.18 0.60
CA MET A 126 -15.19 1.89 1.84
C MET A 126 -16.65 1.53 1.61
N GLU A 127 -17.16 0.55 2.36
CA GLU A 127 -18.58 0.21 2.33
C GLU A 127 -19.43 1.40 2.80
N LYS A 128 -20.60 1.60 2.16
CA LYS A 128 -21.50 2.73 2.38
C LYS A 128 -21.91 2.88 3.85
N THR A 129 -22.17 1.78 4.55
CA THR A 129 -22.56 1.77 5.96
C THR A 129 -21.43 2.28 6.84
N SER A 130 -20.23 1.70 6.72
CA SER A 130 -19.03 2.09 7.48
C SER A 130 -18.64 3.54 7.20
N GLY A 131 -18.64 3.94 5.92
CA GLY A 131 -18.36 5.33 5.55
C GLY A 131 -19.34 6.34 6.14
N ASN A 132 -20.64 6.02 6.15
CA ASN A 132 -21.64 6.88 6.76
C ASN A 132 -21.49 7.00 8.29
N GLU A 133 -21.06 5.95 8.97
CA GLU A 133 -20.78 6.01 10.41
C GLU A 133 -19.60 6.92 10.73
N ILE A 134 -18.52 6.84 9.90
CA ILE A 134 -17.37 7.74 10.04
C ILE A 134 -17.80 9.19 9.79
N ILE A 135 -18.54 9.45 8.71
CA ILE A 135 -19.04 10.79 8.40
C ILE A 135 -19.89 11.34 9.56
N LYS A 136 -20.82 10.55 10.09
CA LYS A 136 -21.65 10.95 11.24
C LYS A 136 -20.81 11.30 12.46
N ARG A 137 -19.76 10.49 12.74
CA ARG A 137 -18.84 10.75 13.86
C ARG A 137 -18.06 12.05 13.65
N LEU A 138 -17.50 12.27 12.46
CA LEU A 138 -16.73 13.46 12.13
C LEU A 138 -17.59 14.74 12.17
N VAL A 139 -18.86 14.68 11.76
CA VAL A 139 -19.83 15.79 11.91
C VAL A 139 -20.07 16.09 13.37
N ASN A 140 -20.34 15.08 14.20
CA ASN A 140 -20.58 15.24 15.63
C ASN A 140 -19.37 15.84 16.36
N GLN A 141 -18.16 15.54 15.89
CA GLN A 141 -16.91 16.08 16.40
C GLN A 141 -16.54 17.45 15.78
N LYS A 142 -17.37 17.98 14.88
CA LYS A 142 -17.18 19.26 14.19
C LYS A 142 -15.93 19.32 13.30
N PHE A 143 -15.37 18.20 12.91
CA PHE A 143 -14.28 18.15 11.94
C PHE A 143 -14.74 18.43 10.52
N ILE A 144 -15.95 18.05 10.20
CA ILE A 144 -16.58 18.26 8.89
C ILE A 144 -17.98 18.82 9.06
N GLU A 145 -18.47 19.48 8.03
CA GLU A 145 -19.83 19.98 7.92
C GLU A 145 -20.52 19.41 6.69
N GLN A 146 -21.85 19.43 6.72
CA GLN A 146 -22.71 19.00 5.62
C GLN A 146 -23.53 20.17 5.12
N THR A 147 -23.53 20.37 3.81
CA THR A 147 -24.35 21.40 3.14
C THR A 147 -25.18 20.74 2.05
N PRO A 148 -26.40 21.24 1.76
CA PRO A 148 -27.14 20.77 0.61
C PRO A 148 -26.32 20.93 -0.66
N ASP A 149 -26.40 19.94 -1.57
CA ASP A 149 -25.76 20.05 -2.87
C ASP A 149 -26.52 21.08 -3.74
N SER A 150 -25.79 21.93 -4.46
CA SER A 150 -26.37 22.96 -5.33
C SER A 150 -26.99 22.39 -6.61
N GLU A 151 -26.48 21.24 -7.07
CA GLU A 151 -26.89 20.60 -8.33
C GLU A 151 -27.96 19.54 -8.10
N ASP A 152 -27.85 18.77 -6.99
CA ASP A 152 -28.82 17.75 -6.61
C ASP A 152 -29.31 17.97 -5.17
N ARG A 153 -30.50 18.54 -5.03
CA ARG A 153 -31.14 18.78 -3.71
C ARG A 153 -31.37 17.53 -2.87
N ARG A 154 -31.23 16.32 -3.42
CA ARG A 154 -31.32 15.05 -2.72
C ARG A 154 -29.96 14.62 -2.16
N SER A 155 -28.90 15.28 -2.59
CA SER A 155 -27.54 15.02 -2.21
C SER A 155 -27.05 16.01 -1.16
N VAL A 156 -26.03 15.61 -0.42
CA VAL A 156 -25.36 16.41 0.60
C VAL A 156 -23.89 16.42 0.31
N ARG A 157 -23.30 17.61 0.25
CA ARG A 157 -21.85 17.79 0.17
C ARG A 157 -21.23 17.88 1.55
N ILE A 158 -20.05 17.33 1.64
CA ILE A 158 -19.23 17.31 2.86
C ILE A 158 -18.02 18.19 2.63
N ARG A 159 -17.71 19.02 3.61
CA ARG A 159 -16.51 19.86 3.63
C ARG A 159 -15.79 19.71 4.96
N ILE A 160 -14.48 19.87 4.93
CA ILE A 160 -13.70 19.99 6.15
C ILE A 160 -13.90 21.38 6.75
N THR A 161 -14.11 21.46 8.06
CA THR A 161 -14.19 22.73 8.79
C THR A 161 -12.79 23.32 9.02
N ASP A 162 -12.71 24.59 9.42
CA ASP A 162 -11.44 25.20 9.81
C ASP A 162 -10.80 24.45 10.99
N PHE A 163 -11.62 24.02 11.97
CA PHE A 163 -11.15 23.18 13.07
C PHE A 163 -10.59 21.84 12.57
N GLY A 164 -11.31 21.16 11.68
CA GLY A 164 -10.83 19.91 11.08
C GLY A 164 -9.52 20.09 10.35
N ARG A 165 -9.39 21.15 9.56
CA ARG A 165 -8.17 21.52 8.83
C ARG A 165 -7.00 21.76 9.77
N GLU A 166 -7.22 22.52 10.84
CA GLU A 166 -6.20 22.78 11.85
C GLU A 166 -5.68 21.47 12.48
N GLN A 167 -6.59 20.54 12.83
CA GLN A 167 -6.19 19.27 13.42
C GLN A 167 -5.42 18.38 12.45
N VAL A 168 -5.77 18.39 11.16
CA VAL A 168 -4.97 17.67 10.12
C VAL A 168 -3.58 18.29 10.01
N ILE A 169 -3.48 19.61 9.88
CA ILE A 169 -2.18 20.31 9.76
C ILE A 169 -1.29 19.99 10.96
N LYS A 170 -1.84 20.01 12.17
CA LYS A 170 -1.12 19.73 13.41
C LYS A 170 -0.51 18.33 13.44
N ILE A 171 -1.14 17.33 12.80
CA ILE A 171 -0.67 15.94 12.82
C ILE A 171 0.18 15.56 11.59
N LEU A 172 0.25 16.39 10.55
CA LEU A 172 1.03 16.11 9.34
C LEU A 172 2.50 15.75 9.63
N PRO A 173 3.23 16.43 10.54
CA PRO A 173 4.63 16.07 10.84
C PRO A 173 4.76 14.63 11.37
N GLU A 174 3.85 14.20 12.25
CA GLU A 174 3.85 12.82 12.77
C GLU A 174 3.49 11.81 11.66
N MET A 175 2.59 12.15 10.74
CA MET A 175 2.25 11.29 9.59
C MET A 175 3.41 11.20 8.59
N GLN A 176 4.23 12.24 8.43
CA GLN A 176 5.47 12.16 7.65
C GLN A 176 6.48 11.19 8.27
N LEU A 177 6.57 11.13 9.61
CA LEU A 177 7.39 10.11 10.28
C LEU A 177 6.85 8.70 10.03
N VAL A 178 5.53 8.52 10.09
CA VAL A 178 4.89 7.23 9.75
C VAL A 178 5.26 6.81 8.33
N SER A 179 5.18 7.70 7.34
CA SER A 179 5.55 7.39 5.96
C SER A 179 6.99 6.91 5.83
N LYS A 180 7.93 7.56 6.53
CA LYS A 180 9.34 7.15 6.55
C LYS A 180 9.53 5.78 7.22
N ILE A 181 8.77 5.48 8.29
CA ILE A 181 8.86 4.19 8.98
C ILE A 181 8.27 3.07 8.11
N VAL A 182 7.17 3.34 7.39
CA VAL A 182 6.52 2.36 6.50
C VAL A 182 7.43 1.97 5.34
N THR A 183 8.18 2.92 4.76
CA THR A 183 9.16 2.63 3.72
C THR A 183 10.45 2.01 4.26
N GLY A 184 10.69 2.09 5.56
CA GLY A 184 11.79 1.40 6.24
C GLY A 184 13.16 1.80 5.73
N ASN A 185 13.97 0.80 5.41
CA ASN A 185 15.34 0.96 4.91
C ASN A 185 15.45 0.94 3.37
N MET A 186 14.34 1.07 2.66
CA MET A 186 14.36 1.13 1.20
C MET A 186 15.12 2.38 0.72
N ASN A 187 15.96 2.22 -0.28
CA ASN A 187 16.57 3.33 -0.99
C ASN A 187 15.56 4.01 -1.95
N GLU A 188 15.95 5.13 -2.55
CA GLU A 188 15.04 5.91 -3.40
C GLU A 188 14.56 5.14 -4.64
N SER A 189 15.41 4.31 -5.25
CA SER A 189 15.04 3.48 -6.41
C SER A 189 14.04 2.40 -6.03
N GLU A 190 14.25 1.73 -4.90
CA GLU A 190 13.31 0.74 -4.35
C GLU A 190 11.97 1.36 -4.02
N ILE A 191 11.93 2.53 -3.40
CA ILE A 191 10.69 3.26 -3.10
C ILE A 191 9.93 3.59 -4.40
N ARG A 192 10.63 4.03 -5.46
CA ARG A 192 10.02 4.32 -6.77
C ARG A 192 9.41 3.06 -7.39
N THR A 193 10.17 1.96 -7.41
CA THR A 193 9.71 0.68 -7.95
C THR A 193 8.51 0.16 -7.15
N PHE A 194 8.60 0.15 -5.83
CA PHE A 194 7.52 -0.28 -4.97
C PHE A 194 6.25 0.57 -5.13
N SER A 195 6.40 1.90 -5.20
CA SER A 195 5.29 2.82 -5.47
C SER A 195 4.63 2.54 -6.83
N TYR A 196 5.41 2.26 -7.87
CA TYR A 196 4.89 1.87 -9.17
C TYR A 196 4.08 0.58 -9.11
N LEU A 197 4.61 -0.46 -8.45
CA LEU A 197 3.91 -1.74 -8.31
C LEU A 197 2.63 -1.62 -7.49
N LEU A 198 2.64 -0.84 -6.40
CA LEU A 198 1.44 -0.57 -5.61
C LEU A 198 0.38 0.18 -6.41
N ARG A 199 0.74 1.16 -7.24
CA ARG A 199 -0.21 1.86 -8.13
C ARG A 199 -0.82 0.91 -9.16
N LYS A 200 -0.01 0.03 -9.75
CA LYS A 200 -0.51 -0.99 -10.69
C LYS A 200 -1.54 -1.91 -10.03
N LEU A 201 -1.32 -2.30 -8.78
CA LEU A 201 -2.29 -3.09 -8.01
C LEU A 201 -3.52 -2.26 -7.64
N ASP A 202 -3.35 -1.01 -7.26
CA ASP A 202 -4.45 -0.10 -6.93
C ASP A 202 -5.37 0.11 -8.12
N ASP A 203 -4.83 0.39 -9.31
CA ASP A 203 -5.60 0.54 -10.55
C ASP A 203 -6.42 -0.73 -10.87
N TYR A 204 -5.79 -1.90 -10.74
CA TYR A 204 -6.45 -3.20 -10.96
C TYR A 204 -7.59 -3.45 -9.98
N HIS A 205 -7.33 -3.28 -8.68
CA HIS A 205 -8.34 -3.53 -7.64
C HIS A 205 -9.44 -2.47 -7.62
N ASN A 206 -9.12 -1.23 -8.01
CA ASN A 206 -10.09 -0.16 -8.15
C ASN A 206 -11.11 -0.47 -9.26
N ASP A 207 -10.67 -1.04 -10.40
CA ASP A 207 -11.58 -1.51 -11.45
C ASP A 207 -12.51 -2.62 -10.93
N ILE A 208 -11.97 -3.60 -10.21
CA ILE A 208 -12.79 -4.65 -9.61
C ILE A 208 -13.83 -4.05 -8.65
N TYR A 209 -13.39 -3.18 -7.75
CA TYR A 209 -14.26 -2.57 -6.75
C TYR A 209 -15.41 -1.76 -7.34
N HIS A 210 -15.17 -1.06 -8.45
CA HIS A 210 -16.17 -0.21 -9.06
C HIS A 210 -17.03 -0.89 -10.10
N ASN A 211 -16.47 -1.83 -10.85
CA ASN A 211 -17.11 -2.36 -12.06
C ASN A 211 -17.42 -3.86 -11.99
N LYS A 212 -16.79 -4.61 -11.08
CA LYS A 212 -16.85 -6.07 -11.04
C LYS A 212 -17.18 -6.62 -9.65
N LYS A 213 -17.75 -5.79 -8.78
CA LYS A 213 -18.03 -6.13 -7.38
C LYS A 213 -18.96 -7.34 -7.21
N GLU A 214 -19.82 -7.60 -8.17
CA GLU A 214 -20.80 -8.69 -8.13
C GLU A 214 -20.22 -10.04 -8.62
N LEU A 215 -18.98 -10.06 -9.16
CA LEU A 215 -18.33 -11.26 -9.62
C LEU A 215 -17.82 -12.11 -8.46
N GLU A 216 -17.92 -13.42 -8.60
CA GLU A 216 -17.34 -14.38 -7.65
C GLU A 216 -15.82 -14.52 -7.86
N LEU A 217 -15.09 -14.98 -6.83
CA LEU A 217 -13.64 -15.11 -6.88
C LEU A 217 -13.10 -15.87 -8.09
N PRO A 218 -13.70 -17.02 -8.52
CA PRO A 218 -13.22 -17.71 -9.72
C PRO A 218 -13.32 -16.90 -11.00
N GLU A 219 -14.36 -16.05 -11.13
CA GLU A 219 -14.56 -15.18 -12.28
C GLU A 219 -13.53 -14.06 -12.33
N LEU A 220 -13.19 -13.49 -11.17
CA LEU A 220 -12.14 -12.47 -11.04
C LEU A 220 -10.75 -13.03 -11.41
N VAL A 221 -10.46 -14.29 -11.07
CA VAL A 221 -9.18 -14.92 -11.44
C VAL A 221 -9.11 -15.23 -12.93
N TYR A 222 -10.22 -15.59 -13.56
CA TYR A 222 -10.28 -15.88 -15.00
C TYR A 222 -9.92 -14.64 -15.84
N ASP A 223 -10.29 -13.46 -15.38
CA ASP A 223 -10.00 -12.18 -16.01
C ASP A 223 -8.48 -11.79 -15.98
N LEU A 224 -7.67 -12.48 -15.17
CA LEU A 224 -6.21 -12.30 -15.07
C LEU A 224 -5.43 -12.98 -16.20
N ASN A 225 -6.04 -13.97 -16.85
CA ASN A 225 -5.42 -14.76 -17.93
C ASN A 225 -6.25 -14.61 -19.22
N PRO A 226 -6.12 -13.49 -19.96
CA PRO A 226 -6.81 -13.28 -21.22
C PRO A 226 -6.30 -14.23 -22.33
#